data_01f4ac3e0ad5f7b75cab50d664d7d6b9
#
_entry.id   01f4ac3e0ad5f7b75cab50d664d7d6b9
#
_cell.length_a   1.000
_cell.length_b   1.000
_cell.length_c   1.000
_cell.angle_alpha   90.00
_cell.angle_beta   90.00
_cell.angle_gamma   90.00
#
_symmetry.space_group_name_H-M   'P 1'
#
loop_
_entity.id
_entity.type
_entity.pdbx_description
1 polymer ?
#
loop_
_entity_poly.entity_id
_entity_poly.type
_entity_poly.pdbx_seq_one_letter_code
_entity_poly.pdbx_strand_id
1 'polypeptide(L)'
;TDVFGLTDSEAQNVIEKLESMNLKEAYAYLEQEYDWYGARYLYEDSTYYKGTAEEINAYLDKKLEDKTFSFYYARKFADFAGLYMVFFAIIMLAVLFLQDTKKHTYELLHTKPVTAGKYVMGKVSAGFTICLLVLTILNILFWVLCRIYTKDSGFEVRLWDFVASTVLYILPNMLTVSYTHLTLP
;
A
#
# COMPACT_ATOMS: atom_id res chain seq x y z
N THR A 1 -12.26 -0.02 28.25
CA THR A 1 -12.52 -1.22 29.08
C THR A 1 -11.95 -2.48 28.44
N ASP A 2 -12.31 -2.82 27.20
CA ASP A 2 -11.97 -4.11 26.59
C ASP A 2 -10.47 -4.30 26.27
N VAL A 3 -9.75 -3.22 25.99
CA VAL A 3 -8.32 -3.28 25.63
C VAL A 3 -7.42 -3.55 26.85
N PHE A 4 -7.80 -3.01 28.02
CA PHE A 4 -7.01 -3.13 29.25
C PHE A 4 -7.62 -4.08 30.29
N GLY A 5 -8.75 -4.71 29.98
CA GLY A 5 -9.45 -5.59 30.93
C GLY A 5 -9.99 -4.87 32.17
N LEU A 6 -10.21 -3.55 32.09
CA LEU A 6 -10.70 -2.72 33.19
C LEU A 6 -12.21 -2.86 33.35
N THR A 7 -12.67 -2.85 34.58
CA THR A 7 -14.08 -2.66 34.90
C THR A 7 -14.52 -1.22 34.61
N ASP A 8 -15.81 -0.97 34.41
CA ASP A 8 -16.33 0.37 34.11
C ASP A 8 -15.99 1.40 35.22
N SER A 9 -15.97 0.98 36.48
CA SER A 9 -15.59 1.84 37.61
C SER A 9 -14.09 2.17 37.63
N GLU A 10 -13.24 1.24 37.24
CA GLU A 10 -11.79 1.47 37.15
C GLU A 10 -11.49 2.38 35.95
N ALA A 11 -12.16 2.16 34.80
CA ALA A 11 -12.05 3.00 33.63
C ALA A 11 -12.46 4.45 33.93
N GLN A 12 -13.54 4.65 34.70
CA GLN A 12 -13.99 6.00 35.11
C GLN A 12 -12.94 6.70 35.98
N ASN A 13 -12.35 6.00 36.95
CA ASN A 13 -11.28 6.53 37.81
C ASN A 13 -10.03 6.91 37.00
N VAL A 14 -9.68 6.10 35.98
CA VAL A 14 -8.57 6.41 35.08
C VAL A 14 -8.86 7.67 34.26
N ILE A 15 -10.08 7.81 33.72
CA ILE A 15 -10.50 8.99 32.95
C ILE A 15 -10.40 10.25 33.82
N GLU A 16 -10.96 10.25 35.02
CA GLU A 16 -10.88 11.39 35.95
C GLU A 16 -9.43 11.77 36.29
N LYS A 17 -8.55 10.77 36.43
CA LYS A 17 -7.14 10.97 36.69
C LYS A 17 -6.44 11.59 35.47
N LEU A 18 -6.74 11.12 34.25
CA LEU A 18 -6.20 11.66 33.02
C LEU A 18 -6.65 13.10 32.75
N GLU A 19 -7.90 13.46 33.08
CA GLU A 19 -8.44 14.80 32.93
C GLU A 19 -7.71 15.83 33.83
N SER A 20 -7.16 15.38 34.96
CA SER A 20 -6.40 16.23 35.89
C SER A 20 -4.94 16.47 35.46
N MET A 21 -4.44 15.71 34.47
CA MET A 21 -3.05 15.74 34.03
C MET A 21 -2.89 16.55 32.74
N ASN A 22 -1.69 17.07 32.52
CA ASN A 22 -1.35 17.55 31.19
C ASN A 22 -1.12 16.33 30.26
N LEU A 23 -1.22 16.56 28.94
CA LEU A 23 -1.21 15.50 27.94
C LEU A 23 0.07 14.63 27.98
N LYS A 24 1.23 15.25 28.28
CA LYS A 24 2.51 14.56 28.38
C LYS A 24 2.60 13.68 29.62
N GLU A 25 2.05 14.13 30.73
CA GLU A 25 1.95 13.35 31.98
C GLU A 25 0.95 12.21 31.83
N ALA A 26 -0.16 12.43 31.11
CA ALA A 26 -1.15 11.40 30.81
C ALA A 26 -0.54 10.23 30.02
N TYR A 27 0.34 10.50 29.07
CA TYR A 27 1.03 9.42 28.35
C TYR A 27 2.02 8.67 29.20
N ALA A 28 2.83 9.39 29.98
CA ALA A 28 3.77 8.76 30.89
C ALA A 28 3.04 7.84 31.89
N TYR A 29 1.87 8.27 32.35
CA TYR A 29 1.02 7.48 33.22
C TYR A 29 0.49 6.21 32.51
N LEU A 30 -0.02 6.32 31.29
CA LEU A 30 -0.52 5.20 30.52
C LEU A 30 0.58 4.19 30.14
N GLU A 31 1.79 4.68 29.84
CA GLU A 31 2.94 3.83 29.58
C GLU A 31 3.40 3.06 30.84
N GLN A 32 3.43 3.73 31.99
CA GLN A 32 3.93 3.13 33.25
C GLN A 32 2.96 2.16 33.91
N GLU A 33 1.66 2.51 33.89
CA GLU A 33 0.65 1.74 34.64
C GLU A 33 -0.06 0.68 33.76
N TYR A 34 -0.09 0.89 32.44
CA TYR A 34 -0.84 0.04 31.54
C TYR A 34 -0.02 -0.51 30.37
N ASP A 35 1.29 -0.30 30.33
CA ASP A 35 2.20 -0.70 29.25
C ASP A 35 1.73 -0.22 27.86
N TRP A 36 1.01 0.90 27.79
CA TRP A 36 0.45 1.41 26.55
C TRP A 36 1.39 2.36 25.83
N TYR A 37 2.41 1.85 25.21
CA TYR A 37 3.40 2.61 24.45
C TYR A 37 2.81 3.31 23.20
N GLY A 38 1.65 2.89 22.72
CA GLY A 38 0.93 3.50 21.59
C GLY A 38 0.38 4.90 21.88
N ALA A 39 0.16 5.26 23.14
CA ALA A 39 -0.35 6.57 23.54
C ALA A 39 0.56 7.72 23.09
N ARG A 40 1.88 7.53 23.14
CA ARG A 40 2.86 8.53 22.71
C ARG A 40 2.74 8.84 21.21
N TYR A 41 2.58 7.82 20.39
CA TYR A 41 2.41 8.00 18.93
C TYR A 41 1.11 8.73 18.59
N LEU A 42 0.03 8.45 19.29
CA LEU A 42 -1.23 9.19 19.16
C LEU A 42 -1.05 10.67 19.51
N TYR A 43 -0.21 10.99 20.50
CA TYR A 43 0.08 12.38 20.85
C TYR A 43 0.89 13.08 19.77
N GLU A 44 1.97 12.49 19.33
CA GLU A 44 2.81 13.05 18.28
C GLU A 44 1.97 13.29 17.01
N ASP A 45 1.12 12.37 16.62
CA ASP A 45 0.19 12.53 15.51
C ASP A 45 -0.88 13.61 15.78
N SER A 46 -1.43 13.70 16.99
CA SER A 46 -2.44 14.71 17.35
C SER A 46 -1.88 16.12 17.41
N THR A 47 -0.58 16.30 17.71
CA THR A 47 0.04 17.63 17.67
C THR A 47 0.20 18.19 16.26
N TYR A 48 0.22 17.34 15.24
CA TYR A 48 0.17 17.77 13.83
C TYR A 48 -1.25 18.18 13.40
N TYR A 49 -2.28 17.56 13.95
CA TYR A 49 -3.69 17.86 13.68
C TYR A 49 -4.26 18.74 14.79
N LYS A 50 -4.05 20.06 14.68
CA LYS A 50 -4.58 21.05 15.63
C LYS A 50 -6.09 21.29 15.46
N GLY A 51 -6.87 20.27 15.20
CA GLY A 51 -8.31 20.34 15.02
C GLY A 51 -9.08 19.63 16.13
N THR A 52 -10.29 20.11 16.40
CA THR A 52 -11.23 19.37 17.24
C THR A 52 -11.72 18.12 16.52
N ALA A 53 -12.25 17.13 17.27
CA ALA A 53 -12.86 15.94 16.66
C ALA A 53 -13.97 16.30 15.65
N GLU A 54 -14.72 17.36 15.92
CA GLU A 54 -15.77 17.86 15.03
C GLU A 54 -15.22 18.40 13.71
N GLU A 55 -14.12 19.16 13.76
CA GLU A 55 -13.45 19.69 12.57
C GLU A 55 -12.83 18.57 11.73
N ILE A 56 -12.24 17.55 12.37
CA ILE A 56 -11.69 16.38 11.69
C ILE A 56 -12.81 15.58 11.02
N ASN A 57 -13.92 15.33 11.72
CA ASN A 57 -15.05 14.63 11.16
C ASN A 57 -15.67 15.39 9.98
N ALA A 58 -15.88 16.71 10.12
CA ALA A 58 -16.39 17.54 9.02
C ALA A 58 -15.45 17.53 7.80
N TYR A 59 -14.13 17.51 8.02
CA TYR A 59 -13.17 17.36 6.93
C TYR A 59 -13.25 15.98 6.26
N LEU A 60 -13.38 14.91 7.04
CA LEU A 60 -13.52 13.55 6.52
C LEU A 60 -14.83 13.39 5.74
N ASP A 61 -15.94 13.89 6.27
CA ASP A 61 -17.24 13.84 5.60
C ASP A 61 -17.18 14.55 4.25
N LYS A 62 -16.61 15.76 4.20
CA LYS A 62 -16.41 16.50 2.97
C LYS A 62 -15.52 15.75 1.96
N LYS A 63 -14.50 15.04 2.43
CA LYS A 63 -13.63 14.22 1.57
C LYS A 63 -14.36 13.01 1.02
N LEU A 64 -15.22 12.37 1.82
CA LEU A 64 -15.98 11.19 1.43
C LEU A 64 -17.20 11.52 0.57
N GLU A 65 -17.70 12.77 0.57
CA GLU A 65 -18.70 13.25 -0.40
C GLU A 65 -18.17 13.22 -1.84
N ASP A 66 -16.92 13.63 -2.04
CA ASP A 66 -16.28 13.69 -3.39
C ASP A 66 -15.79 12.32 -3.88
N LYS A 67 -15.26 11.49 -2.98
CA LYS A 67 -14.59 10.23 -3.31
C LYS A 67 -14.94 9.13 -2.31
N THR A 68 -15.05 7.92 -2.82
CA THR A 68 -15.27 6.74 -1.99
C THR A 68 -14.08 6.47 -1.04
N PHE A 69 -14.34 5.81 0.08
CA PHE A 69 -13.26 5.34 0.97
C PHE A 69 -12.22 4.50 0.21
N SER A 70 -12.70 3.59 -0.66
CA SER A 70 -11.83 2.75 -1.48
C SER A 70 -10.91 3.53 -2.42
N PHE A 71 -11.29 4.72 -2.88
CA PHE A 71 -10.42 5.57 -3.70
C PHE A 71 -9.14 5.97 -2.94
N TYR A 72 -9.28 6.41 -1.69
CA TYR A 72 -8.13 6.81 -0.87
C TYR A 72 -7.26 5.60 -0.50
N TYR A 73 -7.90 4.48 -0.16
CA TYR A 73 -7.19 3.24 0.16
C TYR A 73 -6.46 2.66 -1.05
N ALA A 74 -7.08 2.67 -2.24
CA ALA A 74 -6.48 2.25 -3.49
C ALA A 74 -5.31 3.16 -3.90
N ARG A 75 -5.37 4.46 -3.58
CA ARG A 75 -4.25 5.38 -3.81
C ARG A 75 -3.06 5.01 -2.94
N LYS A 76 -3.27 4.76 -1.65
CA LYS A 76 -2.20 4.28 -0.75
C LYS A 76 -1.64 2.93 -1.19
N PHE A 77 -2.50 2.01 -1.60
CA PHE A 77 -2.07 0.75 -2.21
C PHE A 77 -1.17 1.00 -3.43
N ALA A 78 -1.53 1.90 -4.34
CA ALA A 78 -0.75 2.20 -5.52
C ALA A 78 0.62 2.81 -5.20
N ASP A 79 0.72 3.67 -4.18
CA ASP A 79 1.99 4.26 -3.74
C ASP A 79 2.98 3.17 -3.28
N PHE A 80 2.54 2.21 -2.47
CA PHE A 80 3.39 1.10 -2.01
C PHE A 80 3.61 0.04 -3.09
N ALA A 81 2.54 -0.44 -3.72
CA ALA A 81 2.63 -1.47 -4.74
C ALA A 81 3.43 -1.00 -5.96
N GLY A 82 3.34 0.29 -6.33
CA GLY A 82 4.11 0.87 -7.41
C GLY A 82 5.61 0.74 -7.19
N LEU A 83 6.08 1.04 -5.99
CA LEU A 83 7.49 0.91 -5.63
C LEU A 83 7.96 -0.55 -5.73
N TYR A 84 7.25 -1.48 -5.09
CA TYR A 84 7.61 -2.90 -5.10
C TYR A 84 7.53 -3.52 -6.49
N MET A 85 6.54 -3.15 -7.29
CA MET A 85 6.37 -3.68 -8.64
C MET A 85 7.43 -3.20 -9.62
N VAL A 86 8.00 -2.01 -9.42
CA VAL A 86 9.16 -1.55 -10.19
C VAL A 86 10.37 -2.45 -9.94
N PHE A 87 10.70 -2.72 -8.68
CA PHE A 87 11.79 -3.66 -8.34
C PHE A 87 11.52 -5.07 -8.86
N PHE A 88 10.29 -5.55 -8.71
CA PHE A 88 9.90 -6.86 -9.22
C PHE A 88 10.06 -6.95 -10.75
N ALA A 89 9.66 -5.93 -11.50
CA ALA A 89 9.81 -5.88 -12.94
C ALA A 89 11.28 -5.92 -13.38
N ILE A 90 12.16 -5.18 -12.68
CA ILE A 90 13.60 -5.20 -12.94
C ILE A 90 14.16 -6.61 -12.74
N ILE A 91 13.87 -7.25 -11.61
CA ILE A 91 14.34 -8.58 -11.28
C ILE A 91 13.82 -9.59 -12.31
N MET A 92 12.54 -9.53 -12.67
CA MET A 92 11.93 -10.43 -13.64
C MET A 92 12.58 -10.31 -15.03
N LEU A 93 12.81 -9.09 -15.50
CA LEU A 93 13.49 -8.86 -16.76
C LEU A 93 14.94 -9.38 -16.71
N ALA A 94 15.67 -9.07 -15.65
CA ALA A 94 17.03 -9.56 -15.47
C ALA A 94 17.09 -11.10 -15.51
N VAL A 95 16.21 -11.80 -14.80
CA VAL A 95 16.14 -13.27 -14.80
C VAL A 95 15.84 -13.82 -16.18
N LEU A 96 14.88 -13.21 -16.92
CA LEU A 96 14.50 -13.66 -18.27
C LEU A 96 15.66 -13.54 -19.26
N PHE A 97 16.51 -12.51 -19.16
CA PHE A 97 17.68 -12.35 -20.03
C PHE A 97 18.87 -13.20 -19.58
N LEU A 98 19.12 -13.30 -18.27
CA LEU A 98 20.22 -14.09 -17.72
C LEU A 98 20.06 -15.61 -17.96
N GLN A 99 18.84 -16.12 -18.03
CA GLN A 99 18.59 -17.53 -18.29
C GLN A 99 19.16 -17.99 -19.65
N ASP A 100 19.15 -17.13 -20.66
CA ASP A 100 19.66 -17.50 -21.99
C ASP A 100 21.18 -17.61 -22.01
N THR A 101 21.84 -16.72 -21.28
CA THR A 101 23.31 -16.77 -21.13
C THR A 101 23.74 -18.03 -20.38
N LYS A 102 23.04 -18.41 -19.30
CA LYS A 102 23.36 -19.59 -18.50
C LYS A 102 23.13 -20.93 -19.22
N LYS A 103 22.10 -20.99 -20.10
CA LYS A 103 21.71 -22.25 -20.78
C LYS A 103 22.33 -22.40 -22.17
N HIS A 104 23.28 -21.55 -22.57
CA HIS A 104 23.84 -21.52 -23.93
C HIS A 104 22.77 -21.45 -25.04
N THR A 105 21.55 -21.02 -24.69
CA THR A 105 20.44 -20.87 -25.64
C THR A 105 20.71 -19.74 -26.63
N TYR A 106 21.63 -18.86 -26.29
CA TYR A 106 22.12 -17.78 -27.14
C TYR A 106 22.67 -18.32 -28.49
N GLU A 107 23.44 -19.41 -28.48
CA GLU A 107 23.99 -20.02 -29.72
C GLU A 107 22.87 -20.57 -30.60
N LEU A 108 21.83 -21.15 -30.00
CA LEU A 108 20.66 -21.65 -30.74
C LEU A 108 19.80 -20.54 -31.33
N LEU A 109 19.80 -19.35 -30.73
CA LEU A 109 19.08 -18.17 -31.25
C LEU A 109 19.68 -17.66 -32.56
N HIS A 110 21.00 -17.74 -32.71
CA HIS A 110 21.69 -17.32 -33.94
C HIS A 110 21.43 -18.29 -35.14
N THR A 111 21.00 -19.48 -34.87
CA THR A 111 20.65 -20.47 -35.94
C THR A 111 19.21 -20.31 -36.42
N LYS A 112 18.35 -19.53 -35.75
CA LYS A 112 16.96 -19.32 -36.12
C LYS A 112 16.76 -17.95 -36.80
N PRO A 113 15.87 -17.83 -37.78
CA PRO A 113 15.59 -16.59 -38.50
C PRO A 113 14.71 -15.64 -37.64
N VAL A 114 15.14 -15.36 -36.42
CA VAL A 114 14.46 -14.43 -35.49
C VAL A 114 15.28 -13.16 -35.37
N THR A 115 14.67 -12.01 -35.67
CA THR A 115 15.34 -10.71 -35.51
C THR A 115 15.51 -10.39 -34.03
N ALA A 116 16.63 -9.76 -33.67
CA ALA A 116 16.93 -9.35 -32.28
C ALA A 116 15.77 -8.55 -31.65
N GLY A 117 15.12 -7.66 -32.42
CA GLY A 117 13.98 -6.89 -31.95
C GLY A 117 12.78 -7.75 -31.56
N LYS A 118 12.41 -8.76 -32.37
CA LYS A 118 11.30 -9.69 -32.04
C LYS A 118 11.60 -10.50 -30.79
N TYR A 119 12.85 -10.93 -30.61
CA TYR A 119 13.28 -11.66 -29.43
C TYR A 119 13.17 -10.81 -28.15
N VAL A 120 13.73 -9.61 -28.15
CA VAL A 120 13.68 -8.67 -27.00
C VAL A 120 12.22 -8.34 -26.67
N MET A 121 11.42 -7.96 -27.67
CA MET A 121 10.00 -7.63 -27.47
C MET A 121 9.22 -8.81 -26.89
N GLY A 122 9.49 -10.04 -27.35
CA GLY A 122 8.85 -11.24 -26.81
C GLY A 122 9.15 -11.45 -25.32
N LYS A 123 10.40 -11.27 -24.90
CA LYS A 123 10.79 -11.39 -23.50
C LYS A 123 10.21 -10.29 -22.62
N VAL A 124 10.26 -9.06 -23.09
CA VAL A 124 9.67 -7.93 -22.37
C VAL A 124 8.16 -8.11 -22.20
N SER A 125 7.46 -8.51 -23.27
CA SER A 125 6.03 -8.79 -23.20
C SER A 125 5.71 -9.92 -22.22
N ALA A 126 6.51 -10.99 -22.20
CA ALA A 126 6.34 -12.08 -21.26
C ALA A 126 6.53 -11.63 -19.81
N GLY A 127 7.61 -10.89 -19.53
CA GLY A 127 7.86 -10.30 -18.20
C GLY A 127 6.76 -9.37 -17.75
N PHE A 128 6.30 -8.50 -18.66
CA PHE A 128 5.21 -7.58 -18.40
C PHE A 128 3.87 -8.29 -18.12
N THR A 129 3.59 -9.38 -18.86
CA THR A 129 2.39 -10.20 -18.61
C THR A 129 2.42 -10.82 -17.22
N ILE A 130 3.56 -11.33 -16.79
CA ILE A 130 3.72 -11.88 -15.42
C ILE A 130 3.47 -10.79 -14.38
N CYS A 131 4.04 -9.59 -14.57
CA CYS A 131 3.81 -8.45 -13.68
C CYS A 131 2.32 -8.05 -13.63
N LEU A 132 1.62 -8.03 -14.76
CA LEU A 132 0.18 -7.76 -14.80
C LEU A 132 -0.64 -8.82 -14.06
N LEU A 133 -0.28 -10.10 -14.17
CA LEU A 133 -0.94 -11.16 -13.41
C LEU A 133 -0.76 -10.98 -11.90
N VAL A 134 0.46 -10.68 -11.45
CA VAL A 134 0.74 -10.41 -10.04
C VAL A 134 -0.06 -9.19 -9.56
N LEU A 135 -0.06 -8.10 -10.32
CA LEU A 135 -0.86 -6.91 -10.00
C LEU A 135 -2.35 -7.20 -9.91
N THR A 136 -2.88 -8.01 -10.82
CA THR A 136 -4.30 -8.39 -10.81
C THR A 136 -4.64 -9.15 -9.52
N ILE A 137 -3.80 -10.10 -9.12
CA ILE A 137 -3.98 -10.85 -7.87
C ILE A 137 -3.91 -9.92 -6.66
N LEU A 138 -2.93 -9.00 -6.63
CA LEU A 138 -2.79 -8.04 -5.54
C LEU A 138 -3.99 -7.08 -5.46
N ASN A 139 -4.50 -6.58 -6.59
CA ASN A 139 -5.69 -5.73 -6.61
C ASN A 139 -6.91 -6.45 -6.02
N ILE A 140 -7.14 -7.69 -6.42
CA ILE A 140 -8.26 -8.49 -5.90
C ILE A 140 -8.07 -8.74 -4.40
N LEU A 141 -6.87 -9.12 -3.97
CA LEU A 141 -6.56 -9.38 -2.58
C LEU A 141 -6.81 -8.14 -1.70
N PHE A 142 -6.26 -6.98 -2.10
CA PHE A 142 -6.44 -5.74 -1.34
C PHE A 142 -7.88 -5.24 -1.37
N TRP A 143 -8.61 -5.41 -2.47
CA TRP A 143 -10.03 -5.12 -2.52
C TRP A 143 -10.83 -5.99 -1.54
N VAL A 144 -10.55 -7.30 -1.50
CA VAL A 144 -11.19 -8.24 -0.55
C VAL A 144 -10.87 -7.85 0.88
N LEU A 145 -9.61 -7.58 1.19
CA LEU A 145 -9.18 -7.15 2.53
C LEU A 145 -9.89 -5.85 2.93
N CYS A 146 -9.90 -4.85 2.05
CA CYS A 146 -10.60 -3.59 2.30
C CYS A 146 -12.08 -3.84 2.61
N ARG A 147 -12.74 -4.71 1.86
CA ARG A 147 -14.15 -5.04 2.05
C ARG A 147 -14.42 -5.80 3.36
N ILE A 148 -13.49 -6.65 3.79
CA ILE A 148 -13.61 -7.35 5.09
C ILE A 148 -13.47 -6.35 6.24
N TYR A 149 -12.47 -5.48 6.20
CA TYR A 149 -12.21 -4.50 7.26
C TYR A 149 -13.29 -3.42 7.37
N THR A 150 -13.96 -3.08 6.26
CA THR A 150 -15.00 -2.03 6.24
C THR A 150 -16.42 -2.59 6.32
N LYS A 151 -16.58 -3.91 6.57
CA LYS A 151 -17.90 -4.57 6.53
C LYS A 151 -18.95 -3.91 7.44
N ASP A 152 -18.54 -3.51 8.64
CA ASP A 152 -19.43 -2.96 9.65
C ASP A 152 -19.41 -1.42 9.72
N SER A 153 -18.60 -0.76 8.90
CA SER A 153 -18.42 0.70 8.92
C SER A 153 -19.30 1.46 7.91
N GLY A 154 -20.02 0.75 7.05
CA GLY A 154 -20.89 1.38 6.03
C GLY A 154 -20.15 2.07 4.88
N PHE A 155 -18.82 1.97 4.81
CA PHE A 155 -18.04 2.58 3.73
C PHE A 155 -18.21 1.86 2.40
N GLU A 156 -18.35 2.62 1.32
CA GLU A 156 -18.44 2.08 -0.02
C GLU A 156 -17.06 1.65 -0.53
N VAL A 157 -16.93 0.40 -0.97
CA VAL A 157 -15.70 -0.20 -1.49
C VAL A 157 -15.91 -0.69 -2.92
N ARG A 158 -15.25 -0.04 -3.89
CA ARG A 158 -15.33 -0.34 -5.32
C ARG A 158 -14.03 -0.95 -5.82
N LEU A 159 -14.12 -2.08 -6.52
CA LEU A 159 -12.95 -2.70 -7.18
C LEU A 159 -12.34 -1.77 -8.24
N TRP A 160 -13.17 -0.97 -8.91
CA TRP A 160 -12.72 -0.06 -9.96
C TRP A 160 -11.69 0.96 -9.49
N ASP A 161 -11.75 1.40 -8.23
CA ASP A 161 -10.78 2.34 -7.67
C ASP A 161 -9.37 1.76 -7.64
N PHE A 162 -9.24 0.46 -7.33
CA PHE A 162 -7.96 -0.26 -7.36
C PHE A 162 -7.43 -0.43 -8.79
N VAL A 163 -8.30 -0.81 -9.73
CA VAL A 163 -7.94 -0.94 -11.14
C VAL A 163 -7.51 0.41 -11.72
N ALA A 164 -8.27 1.46 -11.47
CA ALA A 164 -7.94 2.81 -11.94
C ALA A 164 -6.60 3.30 -11.35
N SER A 165 -6.37 3.10 -10.05
CA SER A 165 -5.10 3.45 -9.39
C SER A 165 -3.92 2.66 -9.98
N THR A 166 -4.11 1.39 -10.29
CA THR A 166 -3.08 0.57 -10.96
C THR A 166 -2.74 1.11 -12.34
N VAL A 167 -3.75 1.40 -13.15
CA VAL A 167 -3.55 1.91 -14.52
C VAL A 167 -2.91 3.29 -14.55
N LEU A 168 -3.32 4.17 -13.63
CA LEU A 168 -2.85 5.57 -13.64
C LEU A 168 -1.48 5.76 -12.97
N TYR A 169 -1.13 4.94 -11.98
CA TYR A 169 0.07 5.17 -11.16
C TYR A 169 1.10 4.06 -11.23
N ILE A 170 0.69 2.78 -11.27
CA ILE A 170 1.64 1.66 -11.24
C ILE A 170 2.16 1.36 -12.65
N LEU A 171 1.26 1.20 -13.62
CA LEU A 171 1.65 0.82 -14.98
C LEU A 171 2.58 1.81 -15.66
N PRO A 172 2.39 3.15 -15.62
CA PRO A 172 3.31 4.09 -16.22
C PRO A 172 4.72 3.98 -15.63
N ASN A 173 4.83 3.85 -14.31
CA ASN A 173 6.12 3.68 -13.64
C ASN A 173 6.83 2.39 -14.07
N MET A 174 6.12 1.27 -14.14
CA MET A 174 6.67 0.01 -14.60
C MET A 174 7.14 0.07 -16.06
N LEU A 175 6.37 0.70 -16.95
CA LEU A 175 6.74 0.86 -18.36
C LEU A 175 7.98 1.73 -18.51
N THR A 176 8.05 2.85 -17.79
CA THR A 176 9.21 3.76 -17.83
C THR A 176 10.47 3.05 -17.38
N VAL A 177 10.42 2.33 -16.26
CA VAL A 177 11.58 1.61 -15.72
C VAL A 177 11.97 0.45 -16.64
N SER A 178 11.02 -0.31 -17.15
CA SER A 178 11.30 -1.40 -18.10
C SER A 178 11.98 -0.86 -19.37
N TYR A 179 11.54 0.29 -19.87
CA TYR A 179 12.15 0.92 -21.05
C TYR A 179 13.58 1.42 -20.76
N THR A 180 13.80 2.12 -19.65
CA THR A 180 15.11 2.65 -19.29
C THR A 180 16.15 1.55 -19.06
N HIS A 181 15.77 0.45 -18.42
CA HIS A 181 16.68 -0.69 -18.21
C HIS A 181 17.01 -1.47 -19.48
N LEU A 182 16.18 -1.36 -20.52
CA LEU A 182 16.47 -1.98 -21.83
C LEU A 182 17.33 -1.11 -22.75
N THR A 183 17.32 0.21 -22.53
CA THR A 183 18.01 1.18 -23.40
C THR A 183 19.34 1.66 -22.87
N LEU A 184 19.64 1.40 -21.59
CA LEU A 184 20.97 1.69 -21.04
C LEU A 184 21.95 0.56 -21.41
N PRO A 185 23.13 0.90 -21.98
CA PRO A 185 24.16 -0.06 -22.36
C PRO A 185 24.78 -0.75 -21.16
#